data_3d5f715fcc1ad66ed8ff4a39e1600ad3
#
_entry.id   3d5f715fcc1ad66ed8ff4a39e1600ad3
#
_cell.length_a   1.000
_cell.length_b   1.000
_cell.length_c   1.000
_cell.angle_alpha   90.00
_cell.angle_beta   90.00
_cell.angle_gamma   90.00
#
_symmetry.space_group_name_H-M   'P 1'
#
loop_
_entity.id
_entity.type
_entity.pdbx_description
1 polymer ?
#
loop_
_entity_poly.entity_id
_entity_poly.type
_entity_poly.pdbx_seq_one_letter_code
_entity_poly.pdbx_strand_id
1 'polypeptide(L)'
;MEQDKINAYMTLYTALVTTAKAAAPMIPFMTEDIYRNLVCSVDASAPESVHLCDFPTVDTAMIDEKLEEDMKEVLEIVVMGRACRNTANIKNRQPIGTMFVKADKQLSDFYQEIIEDELNVKKVVFTDDVRDFTAYTLSLIHISEPTRHL
;
A
#
# COMPACT_ATOMS: atom_id res chain seq x y z
N MET A 1 19.60 -6.32 -11.78
CA MET A 1 18.55 -5.52 -11.15
C MET A 1 17.45 -6.49 -10.82
N GLU A 2 16.97 -6.52 -9.59
CA GLU A 2 15.92 -7.46 -9.18
C GLU A 2 14.63 -7.14 -9.92
N GLN A 3 13.89 -8.16 -10.33
CA GLN A 3 12.66 -8.03 -11.12
C GLN A 3 11.62 -7.18 -10.39
N ASP A 4 11.53 -7.35 -9.07
CA ASP A 4 10.63 -6.58 -8.21
C ASP A 4 10.88 -5.06 -8.32
N LYS A 5 12.13 -4.64 -8.29
CA LYS A 5 12.51 -3.23 -8.47
C LYS A 5 12.08 -2.69 -9.84
N ILE A 6 12.23 -3.48 -10.90
CA ILE A 6 11.77 -3.09 -12.24
C ILE A 6 10.25 -2.93 -12.24
N ASN A 7 9.52 -3.88 -11.66
CA ASN A 7 8.07 -3.85 -11.57
C ASN A 7 7.59 -2.61 -10.81
N ALA A 8 8.22 -2.29 -9.67
CA ALA A 8 7.90 -1.11 -8.88
C ALA A 8 8.09 0.20 -9.68
N TYR A 9 9.22 0.35 -10.39
CA TYR A 9 9.45 1.52 -11.24
C TYR A 9 8.48 1.61 -12.41
N MET A 10 8.16 0.49 -13.07
CA MET A 10 7.21 0.49 -14.18
C MET A 10 5.79 0.83 -13.71
N THR A 11 5.39 0.34 -12.55
CA THR A 11 4.09 0.69 -11.94
C THR A 11 4.01 2.18 -11.63
N LEU A 12 5.06 2.73 -10.99
CA LEU A 12 5.12 4.16 -10.68
C LEU A 12 5.13 5.02 -11.96
N TYR A 13 5.92 4.64 -12.96
CA TYR A 13 5.96 5.32 -14.26
C TYR A 13 4.59 5.36 -14.91
N THR A 14 3.93 4.20 -15.01
CA THR A 14 2.58 4.10 -15.61
C THR A 14 1.57 4.95 -14.86
N ALA A 15 1.57 4.90 -13.52
CA ALA A 15 0.68 5.70 -12.70
C ALA A 15 0.91 7.22 -12.90
N LEU A 16 2.17 7.67 -12.89
CA LEU A 16 2.50 9.07 -13.07
C LEU A 16 2.14 9.60 -14.46
N VAL A 17 2.47 8.86 -15.52
CA VAL A 17 2.17 9.26 -16.91
C VAL A 17 0.67 9.28 -17.14
N THR A 18 -0.06 8.27 -16.68
CA THR A 18 -1.52 8.21 -16.83
C THR A 18 -2.18 9.34 -16.04
N THR A 19 -1.73 9.62 -14.83
CA THR A 19 -2.25 10.74 -14.04
C THR A 19 -1.94 12.08 -14.69
N ALA A 20 -0.74 12.27 -15.24
CA ALA A 20 -0.38 13.50 -15.95
C ALA A 20 -1.29 13.73 -17.16
N LYS A 21 -1.55 12.68 -17.97
CA LYS A 21 -2.47 12.76 -19.12
C LYS A 21 -3.89 13.11 -18.68
N ALA A 22 -4.40 12.47 -17.62
CA ALA A 22 -5.76 12.71 -17.13
C ALA A 22 -5.93 14.11 -16.52
N ALA A 23 -4.90 14.62 -15.85
CA ALA A 23 -4.92 15.91 -15.18
C ALA A 23 -4.54 17.11 -16.09
N ALA A 24 -4.03 16.85 -17.29
CA ALA A 24 -3.56 17.87 -18.22
C ALA A 24 -4.57 19.01 -18.49
N PRO A 25 -5.87 18.76 -18.63
CA PRO A 25 -6.85 19.83 -18.81
C PRO A 25 -7.00 20.77 -17.60
N MET A 26 -6.65 20.30 -16.39
CA MET A 26 -6.83 21.05 -15.14
C MET A 26 -5.56 21.76 -14.68
N ILE A 27 -4.41 21.11 -14.84
CA ILE A 27 -3.10 21.63 -14.40
C ILE A 27 -2.05 21.55 -15.54
N PRO A 28 -2.24 22.28 -16.65
CA PRO A 28 -1.52 22.07 -17.91
C PRO A 28 0.00 22.18 -17.79
N PHE A 29 0.51 23.15 -17.03
CA PHE A 29 1.95 23.40 -16.98
C PHE A 29 2.71 22.32 -16.21
N MET A 30 2.19 21.88 -15.08
CA MET A 30 2.84 20.85 -14.27
C MET A 30 2.80 19.49 -14.97
N THR A 31 1.69 19.14 -15.59
CA THR A 31 1.55 17.88 -16.33
C THR A 31 2.40 17.83 -17.57
N GLU A 32 2.58 18.95 -18.26
CA GLU A 32 3.52 19.09 -19.38
C GLU A 32 4.94 18.82 -18.93
N ASP A 33 5.35 19.40 -17.81
CA ASP A 33 6.71 19.25 -17.25
C ASP A 33 6.98 17.79 -16.85
N ILE A 34 6.03 17.15 -16.16
CA ILE A 34 6.10 15.73 -15.80
C ILE A 34 6.22 14.85 -17.05
N TYR A 35 5.36 15.07 -18.04
CA TYR A 35 5.32 14.28 -19.26
C TYR A 35 6.63 14.42 -20.07
N ARG A 36 7.13 15.63 -20.25
CA ARG A 36 8.38 15.87 -20.98
C ARG A 36 9.58 15.22 -20.29
N ASN A 37 9.64 15.28 -18.98
CA ASN A 37 10.71 14.67 -18.21
C ASN A 37 10.65 13.13 -18.20
N LEU A 38 9.45 12.56 -18.11
CA LEU A 38 9.30 11.10 -18.01
C LEU A 38 9.22 10.40 -19.37
N VAL A 39 8.57 11.02 -20.35
CA VAL A 39 8.27 10.37 -21.63
C VAL A 39 9.18 10.88 -22.73
N CYS A 40 9.17 12.20 -23.03
CA CYS A 40 9.94 12.73 -24.15
C CYS A 40 11.46 12.60 -23.98
N SER A 41 11.94 12.53 -22.75
CA SER A 41 13.38 12.31 -22.46
C SER A 41 13.88 10.91 -22.82
N VAL A 42 12.98 9.93 -22.92
CA VAL A 42 13.31 8.51 -23.13
C VAL A 42 12.78 7.97 -24.45
N ASP A 43 11.66 8.52 -24.96
CA ASP A 43 11.00 8.08 -26.19
C ASP A 43 10.84 9.26 -27.15
N ALA A 44 11.73 9.32 -28.14
CA ALA A 44 11.69 10.35 -29.19
C ALA A 44 10.51 10.17 -30.18
N SER A 45 9.81 9.05 -30.14
CA SER A 45 8.63 8.78 -30.99
C SER A 45 7.32 9.20 -30.34
N ALA A 46 7.34 9.49 -29.05
CA ALA A 46 6.15 9.97 -28.32
C ALA A 46 5.76 11.39 -28.75
N PRO A 47 4.47 11.76 -28.61
CA PRO A 47 4.03 13.15 -28.82
C PRO A 47 4.89 14.12 -28.01
N GLU A 48 5.25 15.27 -28.59
CA GLU A 48 6.13 16.27 -27.96
C GLU A 48 5.52 17.00 -26.75
N SER A 49 4.20 16.83 -26.56
CA SER A 49 3.43 17.45 -25.47
C SER A 49 2.36 16.51 -24.95
N VAL A 50 2.09 16.59 -23.64
CA VAL A 50 0.98 15.85 -23.02
C VAL A 50 -0.37 16.22 -23.63
N HIS A 51 -0.51 17.45 -24.11
CA HIS A 51 -1.73 17.97 -24.73
C HIS A 51 -2.01 17.42 -26.12
N LEU A 52 -1.05 16.74 -26.73
CA LEU A 52 -1.20 16.03 -28.00
C LEU A 52 -1.50 14.54 -27.81
N CYS A 53 -1.53 14.08 -26.54
CA CYS A 53 -1.88 12.70 -26.23
C CYS A 53 -3.38 12.50 -26.13
N ASP A 54 -3.83 11.28 -26.45
CA ASP A 54 -5.20 10.87 -26.15
C ASP A 54 -5.45 10.80 -24.63
N PHE A 55 -6.69 11.07 -24.24
CA PHE A 55 -7.13 10.90 -22.85
C PHE A 55 -7.03 9.41 -22.45
N PRO A 56 -6.53 9.09 -21.25
CA PRO A 56 -6.36 7.71 -20.82
C PRO A 56 -7.68 6.93 -20.84
N THR A 57 -7.64 5.73 -21.36
CA THR A 57 -8.75 4.78 -21.32
C THR A 57 -8.47 3.69 -20.28
N VAL A 58 -9.53 3.15 -19.70
CA VAL A 58 -9.41 2.05 -18.73
C VAL A 58 -9.05 0.75 -19.45
N ASP A 59 -7.98 0.10 -19.00
CA ASP A 59 -7.67 -1.27 -19.41
C ASP A 59 -8.30 -2.25 -18.40
N THR A 60 -9.46 -2.79 -18.78
CA THR A 60 -10.22 -3.72 -17.92
C THR A 60 -9.50 -5.06 -17.72
N ALA A 61 -8.54 -5.41 -18.55
CA ALA A 61 -7.77 -6.64 -18.40
C ALA A 61 -6.76 -6.57 -17.24
N MET A 62 -6.44 -5.37 -16.78
CA MET A 62 -5.55 -5.14 -15.62
C MET A 62 -6.29 -5.05 -14.28
N ILE A 63 -7.62 -5.10 -14.28
CA ILE A 63 -8.42 -5.04 -13.05
C ILE A 63 -8.51 -6.44 -12.46
N ASP A 64 -8.02 -6.60 -11.24
CA ASP A 64 -8.16 -7.82 -10.43
C ASP A 64 -8.98 -7.47 -9.17
N GLU A 65 -10.30 -7.70 -9.25
CA GLU A 65 -11.23 -7.37 -8.17
C GLU A 65 -10.87 -8.09 -6.85
N LYS A 66 -10.36 -9.32 -6.95
CA LYS A 66 -9.96 -10.07 -5.76
C LYS A 66 -8.73 -9.46 -5.09
N LEU A 67 -7.74 -9.07 -5.88
CA LEU A 67 -6.55 -8.37 -5.38
C LEU A 67 -6.95 -7.04 -4.71
N GLU A 68 -7.87 -6.30 -5.32
CA GLU A 68 -8.34 -5.03 -4.77
C GLU A 68 -9.07 -5.22 -3.43
N GLU A 69 -9.92 -6.24 -3.31
CA GLU A 69 -10.61 -6.58 -2.05
C GLU A 69 -9.60 -6.98 -0.96
N ASP A 70 -8.66 -7.87 -1.28
CA ASP A 70 -7.65 -8.34 -0.33
C ASP A 70 -6.75 -7.18 0.12
N MET A 71 -6.31 -6.31 -0.79
CA MET A 71 -5.53 -5.11 -0.46
C MET A 71 -6.31 -4.07 0.34
N LYS A 72 -7.61 -3.95 0.11
CA LYS A 72 -8.48 -3.09 0.94
C LYS A 72 -8.48 -3.57 2.38
N GLU A 73 -8.62 -4.87 2.61
CA GLU A 73 -8.58 -5.45 3.95
C GLU A 73 -7.20 -5.25 4.62
N VAL A 74 -6.11 -5.45 3.87
CA VAL A 74 -4.75 -5.14 4.33
C VAL A 74 -4.64 -3.68 4.78
N LEU A 75 -5.14 -2.74 3.97
CA LEU A 75 -5.11 -1.33 4.30
C LEU A 75 -5.89 -1.00 5.58
N GLU A 76 -7.07 -1.59 5.76
CA GLU A 76 -7.89 -1.43 6.97
C GLU A 76 -7.14 -1.96 8.20
N ILE A 77 -6.52 -3.13 8.11
CA ILE A 77 -5.69 -3.71 9.19
C ILE A 77 -4.51 -2.79 9.52
N VAL A 78 -3.80 -2.27 8.52
CA VAL A 78 -2.67 -1.37 8.73
C VAL A 78 -3.09 -0.06 9.38
N VAL A 79 -4.20 0.54 8.96
CA VAL A 79 -4.75 1.77 9.56
C VAL A 79 -5.11 1.53 11.03
N MET A 80 -5.81 0.44 11.33
CA MET A 80 -6.16 0.08 12.70
C MET A 80 -4.93 -0.25 13.55
N GLY A 81 -3.95 -0.97 13.00
CA GLY A 81 -2.69 -1.28 13.68
C GLY A 81 -1.89 -0.03 14.05
N ARG A 82 -1.84 0.97 13.15
CA ARG A 82 -1.23 2.28 13.45
C ARG A 82 -1.99 3.03 14.55
N ALA A 83 -3.32 2.98 14.54
CA ALA A 83 -4.15 3.57 15.58
C ALA A 83 -3.91 2.88 16.95
N CYS A 84 -3.80 1.55 16.98
CA CYS A 84 -3.44 0.81 18.19
C CYS A 84 -2.07 1.22 18.73
N ARG A 85 -1.05 1.34 17.87
CA ARG A 85 0.28 1.82 18.26
C ARG A 85 0.22 3.21 18.87
N ASN A 86 -0.53 4.12 18.27
CA ASN A 86 -0.69 5.48 18.79
C ASN A 86 -1.36 5.48 20.16
N THR A 87 -2.42 4.68 20.35
CA THR A 87 -3.11 4.55 21.64
C THR A 87 -2.20 3.97 22.73
N ALA A 88 -1.38 2.97 22.36
CA ALA A 88 -0.40 2.37 23.26
C ALA A 88 0.88 3.20 23.44
N ASN A 89 0.99 4.35 22.74
CA ASN A 89 2.18 5.19 22.72
C ASN A 89 3.47 4.45 22.26
N ILE A 90 3.32 3.47 21.35
CA ILE A 90 4.41 2.70 20.76
C ILE A 90 4.82 3.34 19.44
N LYS A 91 6.09 3.75 19.33
CA LYS A 91 6.60 4.38 18.09
C LYS A 91 6.64 3.37 16.95
N ASN A 92 6.34 3.81 15.69
CA ASN A 92 6.32 2.94 14.52
C ASN A 92 7.65 2.19 14.29
N ARG A 93 8.78 2.78 14.60
CA ARG A 93 10.11 2.13 14.50
C ARG A 93 10.43 1.15 15.63
N GLN A 94 9.59 1.04 16.65
CA GLN A 94 9.76 0.04 17.70
C GLN A 94 9.12 -1.28 17.24
N PRO A 95 9.90 -2.38 17.11
CA PRO A 95 9.35 -3.65 16.67
C PRO A 95 8.43 -4.24 17.74
N ILE A 96 7.33 -4.85 17.30
CA ILE A 96 6.40 -5.61 18.14
C ILE A 96 6.59 -7.10 17.87
N GLY A 97 6.45 -7.94 18.88
CA GLY A 97 6.63 -9.39 18.74
C GLY A 97 5.53 -10.04 17.93
N THR A 98 4.28 -9.90 18.38
CA THR A 98 3.13 -10.52 17.73
C THR A 98 1.95 -9.57 17.74
N MET A 99 1.22 -9.55 16.63
CA MET A 99 -0.05 -8.86 16.49
C MET A 99 -1.14 -9.89 16.21
N PHE A 100 -2.23 -9.82 16.98
CA PHE A 100 -3.40 -10.65 16.77
C PHE A 100 -4.46 -9.84 16.01
N VAL A 101 -4.96 -10.39 14.92
CA VAL A 101 -5.97 -9.77 14.07
C VAL A 101 -7.21 -10.65 14.06
N LYS A 102 -8.35 -10.05 14.36
CA LYS A 102 -9.64 -10.67 14.11
C LYS A 102 -10.16 -10.13 12.78
N ALA A 103 -10.21 -10.98 11.77
CA ALA A 103 -10.75 -10.68 10.46
C ALA A 103 -11.69 -11.79 10.03
N ASP A 104 -12.69 -11.45 9.22
CA ASP A 104 -13.67 -12.42 8.71
C ASP A 104 -13.04 -13.37 7.67
N LYS A 105 -11.90 -12.98 7.09
CA LYS A 105 -11.19 -13.72 6.06
C LYS A 105 -9.72 -13.87 6.42
N GLN A 106 -9.20 -15.07 6.24
CA GLN A 106 -7.77 -15.31 6.39
C GLN A 106 -7.04 -14.89 5.09
N LEU A 107 -6.16 -13.92 5.20
CA LEU A 107 -5.31 -13.47 4.10
C LEU A 107 -4.15 -14.45 3.87
N SER A 108 -3.65 -14.52 2.62
CA SER A 108 -2.48 -15.33 2.30
C SER A 108 -1.20 -14.79 2.93
N ASP A 109 -0.17 -15.62 3.00
CA ASP A 109 1.14 -15.27 3.58
C ASP A 109 1.73 -14.01 2.95
N PHE A 110 1.54 -13.81 1.65
CA PHE A 110 1.98 -12.60 0.94
C PHE A 110 1.41 -11.30 1.56
N TYR A 111 0.12 -11.29 1.89
CA TYR A 111 -0.51 -10.12 2.51
C TYR A 111 -0.13 -9.97 3.98
N GLN A 112 0.15 -11.09 4.67
CA GLN A 112 0.65 -11.05 6.04
C GLN A 112 2.03 -10.39 6.12
N GLU A 113 2.94 -10.71 5.20
CA GLU A 113 4.25 -10.08 5.09
C GLU A 113 4.15 -8.56 4.90
N ILE A 114 3.22 -8.10 4.04
CA ILE A 114 2.97 -6.66 3.86
C ILE A 114 2.54 -6.00 5.17
N ILE A 115 1.62 -6.62 5.91
CA ILE A 115 1.15 -6.08 7.20
C ILE A 115 2.29 -6.06 8.23
N GLU A 116 3.11 -7.12 8.29
CA GLU A 116 4.26 -7.23 9.17
C GLU A 116 5.28 -6.11 8.93
N ASP A 117 5.61 -5.86 7.67
CA ASP A 117 6.55 -4.82 7.27
C ASP A 117 6.01 -3.41 7.55
N GLU A 118 4.76 -3.13 7.16
CA GLU A 118 4.13 -1.82 7.32
C GLU A 118 3.91 -1.43 8.79
N LEU A 119 3.68 -2.41 9.65
CA LEU A 119 3.46 -2.20 11.07
C LEU A 119 4.70 -2.49 11.92
N ASN A 120 5.82 -2.90 11.34
CA ASN A 120 7.03 -3.31 12.05
C ASN A 120 6.72 -4.34 13.15
N VAL A 121 6.03 -5.42 12.76
CA VAL A 121 5.62 -6.54 13.61
C VAL A 121 6.34 -7.78 13.13
N LYS A 122 6.84 -8.61 14.04
CA LYS A 122 7.57 -9.83 13.67
C LYS A 122 6.65 -10.97 13.21
N LYS A 123 5.39 -10.96 13.66
CA LYS A 123 4.42 -11.99 13.31
C LYS A 123 3.00 -11.46 13.43
N VAL A 124 2.20 -11.67 12.39
CA VAL A 124 0.75 -11.49 12.40
C VAL A 124 0.07 -12.83 12.61
N VAL A 125 -0.94 -12.90 13.45
CA VAL A 125 -1.74 -14.10 13.72
C VAL A 125 -3.21 -13.76 13.59
N PHE A 126 -3.88 -14.40 12.64
CA PHE A 126 -5.34 -14.31 12.50
C PHE A 126 -6.02 -15.24 13.50
N THR A 127 -7.02 -14.75 14.21
CA THR A 127 -7.75 -15.50 15.23
C THR A 127 -9.19 -15.05 15.33
N ASP A 128 -10.10 -15.96 15.64
CA ASP A 128 -11.52 -15.67 15.82
C ASP A 128 -11.80 -15.02 17.18
N ASP A 129 -10.95 -15.25 18.19
CA ASP A 129 -11.09 -14.69 19.53
C ASP A 129 -9.79 -14.02 19.98
N VAL A 130 -9.91 -12.74 20.27
CA VAL A 130 -8.80 -11.88 20.68
C VAL A 130 -8.89 -11.46 22.16
N ARG A 131 -9.94 -11.88 22.88
CA ARG A 131 -10.19 -11.42 24.27
C ARG A 131 -9.13 -11.86 25.25
N ASP A 132 -8.46 -12.96 25.00
CA ASP A 132 -7.43 -13.52 25.88
C ASP A 132 -6.04 -12.85 25.70
N PHE A 133 -5.90 -11.99 24.69
CA PHE A 133 -4.60 -11.39 24.33
C PHE A 133 -4.50 -9.88 24.59
N THR A 134 -5.42 -9.33 25.41
CA THR A 134 -5.60 -7.89 25.52
C THR A 134 -4.59 -7.20 26.43
N ALA A 135 -3.67 -6.41 25.84
CA ALA A 135 -3.17 -5.22 26.50
C ALA A 135 -3.85 -3.95 25.97
N TYR A 136 -4.16 -3.89 24.66
CA TYR A 136 -4.79 -2.74 24.00
C TYR A 136 -5.76 -3.20 22.92
N THR A 137 -7.02 -2.77 22.98
CA THR A 137 -8.09 -3.14 22.04
C THR A 137 -8.58 -1.93 21.26
N LEU A 138 -8.54 -2.02 19.93
CA LEU A 138 -9.42 -1.25 19.04
C LEU A 138 -10.19 -2.26 18.18
N SER A 139 -11.46 -2.24 18.23
CA SER A 139 -12.53 -3.16 17.81
C SER A 139 -12.19 -4.44 16.98
N LEU A 140 -11.07 -4.51 16.26
CA LEU A 140 -10.68 -5.66 15.43
C LEU A 140 -9.22 -6.07 15.56
N ILE A 141 -8.33 -5.26 16.18
CA ILE A 141 -6.90 -5.52 16.28
C ILE A 141 -6.43 -5.49 17.73
N HIS A 142 -5.65 -6.50 18.11
CA HIS A 142 -5.01 -6.60 19.43
C HIS A 142 -3.49 -6.66 19.27
N ILE A 143 -2.78 -5.82 20.02
CA ILE A 143 -1.32 -5.82 20.07
C ILE A 143 -0.89 -6.36 21.43
N SER A 144 -0.11 -7.45 21.46
CA SER A 144 0.58 -7.91 22.65
C SER A 144 1.99 -7.34 22.70
N GLU A 145 2.37 -6.73 23.83
CA GLU A 145 3.77 -6.38 24.07
C GLU A 145 4.62 -7.65 24.23
N PRO A 146 5.90 -7.65 23.75
CA PRO A 146 6.81 -8.70 24.10
C PRO A 146 7.00 -8.68 25.62
N THR A 147 6.64 -9.78 26.28
CA THR A 147 6.93 -9.97 27.70
C THR A 147 8.41 -9.69 27.95
N ARG A 148 8.73 -8.61 28.66
CA ARG A 148 10.04 -8.45 29.26
C ARG A 148 10.16 -9.57 30.31
N HIS A 149 10.86 -10.63 29.96
CA HIS A 149 11.41 -11.49 31.00
C HIS A 149 12.46 -10.69 31.72
N LEU A 150 12.18 -10.38 32.99
CA LEU A 150 13.15 -9.95 33.99
C LEU A 150 14.12 -11.10 34.27
#